data_b357c5503f392ced47bdd44a9c01f818
#
_entry.id   b357c5503f392ced47bdd44a9c01f818
#
_cell.length_a   1.000
_cell.length_b   1.000
_cell.length_c   1.000
_cell.angle_alpha   90.00
_cell.angle_beta   90.00
_cell.angle_gamma   90.00
#
_symmetry.space_group_name_H-M   'P 1'
#
loop_
_entity.id
_entity.type
_entity.pdbx_description
1 polymer ?
#
loop_
_entity_poly.entity_id
_entity_poly.type
_entity_poly.pdbx_seq_one_letter_code
_entity_poly.pdbx_strand_id
1 'polypeptide(L)'
;MAFIACLQIGIAFALWRAGRRRLEDALPLFCFFIVLMPLESKLVIPGLFDVNTMRVSLMTMTWMFFSKPRRNQGPKLPLAPLMAAHVIWALLSTAYSVSFVVSIKQLLSQVVEFYLMYYILAKTLTKIETVHRMLYAMLLAMGLCCVFSIFEVFASWSVLRIFPASNWITYNGGLDPLYTELGRGLRVRATFPLPILFGDALAISIVLCLYLLGFWARGRQRVVLWSILMLMFWSIYKTQSRGPWLATVVCCMLMFFMVKKAVRRYLLTAAAMALIVLVVRPGVWRSIDALYQATTDPAQPVGTSYLYRHALMESIEHSVAKAPARALLGYGLGTFRVLGLEVDFLGQKKIWYTCDNNWAAFLYETGYVGLILIMLLLFWPMFLALRNYWILGPPEGTLSGVLFIAMAGFYFLLISVAAYSWGQQGYMNWILISISMSLPRIRVLRVRAAKKRRLEMEAQQESEVGSAREMPVPAIV
;
A
#
# COMPACT_ATOMS: atom_id res chain seq x y z
N MET A 1 -1.80 26.95 7.79
CA MET A 1 -0.51 26.74 7.10
C MET A 1 0.65 26.49 8.08
N ALA A 2 0.87 27.34 9.12
CA ALA A 2 1.95 27.15 10.10
C ALA A 2 1.91 25.77 10.79
N PHE A 3 0.73 25.30 11.21
CA PHE A 3 0.56 23.97 11.79
C PHE A 3 1.08 22.85 10.89
N ILE A 4 0.74 22.87 9.59
CA ILE A 4 1.19 21.85 8.63
C ILE A 4 2.71 21.92 8.46
N ALA A 5 3.29 23.12 8.37
CA ALA A 5 4.74 23.28 8.27
C ALA A 5 5.45 22.73 9.52
N CYS A 6 4.96 23.05 10.73
CA CYS A 6 5.50 22.50 11.98
C CYS A 6 5.38 20.99 12.03
N LEU A 7 4.25 20.42 11.60
CA LEU A 7 4.04 18.97 11.52
C LEU A 7 5.05 18.31 10.57
N GLN A 8 5.24 18.88 9.37
CA GLN A 8 6.18 18.36 8.38
C GLN A 8 7.63 18.44 8.85
N ILE A 9 8.02 19.54 9.48
CA ILE A 9 9.36 19.71 10.08
C ILE A 9 9.56 18.71 11.22
N GLY A 10 8.58 18.53 12.10
CA GLY A 10 8.63 17.54 13.18
C GLY A 10 8.80 16.11 12.67
N ILE A 11 8.08 15.73 11.62
CA ILE A 11 8.21 14.42 10.98
C ILE A 11 9.58 14.25 10.32
N ALA A 12 10.05 15.25 9.57
CA ALA A 12 11.37 15.25 8.97
C ALA A 12 12.48 15.08 10.02
N PHE A 13 12.38 15.84 11.13
CA PHE A 13 13.32 15.73 12.25
C PHE A 13 13.27 14.35 12.93
N ALA A 14 12.07 13.79 13.16
CA ALA A 14 11.90 12.46 13.74
C ALA A 14 12.54 11.37 12.86
N LEU A 15 12.32 11.44 11.55
CA LEU A 15 12.92 10.52 10.58
C LEU A 15 14.45 10.66 10.55
N TRP A 16 14.95 11.91 10.51
CA TRP A 16 16.37 12.17 10.55
C TRP A 16 17.02 11.64 11.84
N ARG A 17 16.41 11.88 13.00
CA ARG A 17 16.87 11.37 14.28
C ARG A 17 16.92 9.84 14.32
N ALA A 18 15.85 9.19 13.86
CA ALA A 18 15.77 7.73 13.79
C ALA A 18 16.84 7.14 12.83
N GLY A 19 17.03 7.76 11.67
CA GLY A 19 17.97 7.31 10.66
C GLY A 19 19.42 7.79 10.83
N ARG A 20 19.71 8.59 11.87
CA ARG A 20 21.04 9.23 12.06
C ARG A 20 22.19 8.24 12.04
N ARG A 21 22.05 7.10 12.73
CA ARG A 21 23.09 6.06 12.77
C ARG A 21 23.02 5.15 11.56
N ARG A 22 21.83 4.59 11.27
CA ARG A 22 21.58 3.70 10.13
C ARG A 22 20.27 4.12 9.48
N LEU A 23 20.26 4.29 8.18
CA LEU A 23 19.04 4.66 7.44
C LEU A 23 17.93 3.61 7.61
N GLU A 24 18.31 2.33 7.74
CA GLU A 24 17.40 1.21 7.96
C GLU A 24 16.52 1.38 9.22
N ASP A 25 17.03 2.09 10.26
CA ASP A 25 16.30 2.31 11.51
C ASP A 25 15.15 3.35 11.35
N ALA A 26 15.19 4.19 10.32
CA ALA A 26 14.11 5.14 10.01
C ALA A 26 12.96 4.50 9.22
N LEU A 27 13.17 3.35 8.58
CA LEU A 27 12.17 2.74 7.70
C LEU A 27 10.83 2.41 8.41
N PRO A 28 10.80 1.87 9.64
CA PRO A 28 9.54 1.65 10.33
C PRO A 28 8.76 2.95 10.56
N LEU A 29 9.43 4.02 10.98
CA LEU A 29 8.81 5.31 11.22
C LEU A 29 8.33 5.95 9.90
N PHE A 30 9.10 5.81 8.82
CA PHE A 30 8.67 6.22 7.48
C PHE A 30 7.38 5.51 7.07
N CYS A 31 7.30 4.19 7.21
CA CYS A 31 6.11 3.42 6.90
C CYS A 31 4.89 3.84 7.76
N PHE A 32 5.13 4.15 9.04
CA PHE A 32 4.10 4.64 9.95
C PHE A 32 3.49 5.95 9.44
N PHE A 33 4.30 6.94 9.09
CA PHE A 33 3.82 8.22 8.61
C PHE A 33 3.15 8.14 7.22
N ILE A 34 3.64 7.29 6.33
CA ILE A 34 3.01 7.06 5.01
C ILE A 34 1.55 6.60 5.16
N VAL A 35 1.27 5.71 6.10
CA VAL A 35 -0.09 5.19 6.31
C VAL A 35 -0.95 6.18 7.09
N LEU A 36 -0.39 6.83 8.12
CA LEU A 36 -1.15 7.67 9.04
C LEU A 36 -1.53 9.03 8.45
N MET A 37 -0.62 9.66 7.68
CA MET A 37 -0.80 11.06 7.28
C MET A 37 -1.75 11.19 6.09
N PRO A 38 -2.78 12.08 6.20
CA PRO A 38 -3.70 12.30 5.11
C PRO A 38 -3.08 13.15 4.00
N LEU A 39 -3.64 13.04 2.79
CA LEU A 39 -3.26 13.89 1.65
C LEU A 39 -3.51 15.38 1.91
N GLU A 40 -4.49 15.68 2.76
CA GLU A 40 -4.88 17.00 3.19
C GLU A 40 -3.77 17.72 4.01
N SER A 41 -2.78 16.97 4.51
CA SER A 41 -1.60 17.51 5.21
C SER A 41 -0.59 18.12 4.22
N LYS A 42 -1.06 19.02 3.35
CA LYS A 42 -0.26 19.61 2.28
C LYS A 42 -0.10 21.13 2.39
N LEU A 43 1.08 21.59 2.02
CA LEU A 43 1.34 22.99 1.73
C LEU A 43 1.15 23.20 0.23
N VAL A 44 0.21 24.05 -0.13
CA VAL A 44 -0.05 24.43 -1.53
C VAL A 44 0.90 25.56 -1.89
N ILE A 45 1.79 25.32 -2.85
CA ILE A 45 2.70 26.32 -3.39
C ILE A 45 2.22 26.65 -4.80
N PRO A 46 1.70 27.87 -5.06
CA PRO A 46 1.19 28.23 -6.38
C PRO A 46 2.24 27.99 -7.47
N GLY A 47 1.82 27.32 -8.54
CA GLY A 47 2.70 26.99 -9.69
C GLY A 47 3.64 25.79 -9.50
N LEU A 48 3.81 25.28 -8.29
CA LEU A 48 4.64 24.12 -7.97
C LEU A 48 3.79 22.91 -7.59
N PHE A 49 4.46 21.81 -7.22
CA PHE A 49 3.80 20.66 -6.63
C PHE A 49 3.32 20.94 -5.21
N ASP A 50 2.15 20.42 -4.85
CA ASP A 50 1.72 20.37 -3.47
C ASP A 50 2.73 19.58 -2.63
N VAL A 51 3.23 20.18 -1.56
CA VAL A 51 4.17 19.53 -0.64
C VAL A 51 3.38 18.90 0.49
N ASN A 52 3.02 17.63 0.32
CA ASN A 52 2.34 16.86 1.36
C ASN A 52 3.34 16.17 2.30
N THR A 53 2.86 15.71 3.45
CA THR A 53 3.69 15.09 4.49
C THR A 53 4.39 13.80 3.99
N MET A 54 3.77 13.04 3.07
CA MET A 54 4.40 11.85 2.49
C MET A 54 5.60 12.22 1.64
N ARG A 55 5.49 13.26 0.81
CA ARG A 55 6.61 13.80 0.00
C ARG A 55 7.75 14.29 0.88
N VAL A 56 7.45 15.04 1.95
CA VAL A 56 8.47 15.50 2.92
C VAL A 56 9.18 14.31 3.56
N SER A 57 8.44 13.28 3.95
CA SER A 57 9.01 12.05 4.49
C SER A 57 9.95 11.37 3.50
N LEU A 58 9.54 11.26 2.24
CA LEU A 58 10.36 10.67 1.17
C LEU A 58 11.59 11.54 0.84
N MET A 59 11.42 12.87 0.78
CA MET A 59 12.54 13.80 0.56
C MET A 59 13.58 13.69 1.69
N THR A 60 13.13 13.58 2.93
CA THR A 60 14.02 13.37 4.09
C THR A 60 14.79 12.06 3.97
N MET A 61 14.10 10.96 3.61
CA MET A 61 14.74 9.66 3.39
C MET A 61 15.73 9.71 2.23
N THR A 62 15.39 10.40 1.15
CA THR A 62 16.23 10.61 -0.03
C THR A 62 17.50 11.37 0.35
N TRP A 63 17.35 12.48 1.05
CA TRP A 63 18.48 13.28 1.52
C TRP A 63 19.43 12.45 2.41
N MET A 64 18.89 11.73 3.41
CA MET A 64 19.69 10.87 4.27
C MET A 64 20.39 9.73 3.49
N PHE A 65 19.72 9.20 2.46
CA PHE A 65 20.27 8.13 1.64
C PHE A 65 21.47 8.61 0.81
N PHE A 66 21.38 9.79 0.20
CA PHE A 66 22.44 10.35 -0.63
C PHE A 66 23.57 11.03 0.18
N SER A 67 23.29 11.52 1.39
CA SER A 67 24.29 12.14 2.27
C SER A 67 25.25 11.16 2.94
N LYS A 68 24.96 9.85 2.93
CA LYS A 68 25.84 8.85 3.56
C LYS A 68 26.79 8.24 2.53
N PRO A 69 28.10 8.17 2.84
CA PRO A 69 29.07 7.52 1.96
C PRO A 69 28.70 6.05 1.76
N ARG A 70 28.61 5.63 0.52
CA ARG A 70 28.26 4.26 0.15
C ARG A 70 29.48 3.37 0.21
N ARG A 71 29.47 2.41 1.08
CA ARG A 71 30.58 1.44 1.23
C ARG A 71 30.53 0.30 0.20
N ASN A 72 29.43 0.12 -0.53
CA ASN A 72 29.32 -0.87 -1.61
C ASN A 72 28.21 -0.51 -2.58
N GLN A 73 28.45 -0.72 -3.87
CA GLN A 73 27.42 -0.76 -4.89
C GLN A 73 26.47 -1.92 -4.52
N GLY A 74 25.29 -1.58 -4.00
CA GLY A 74 24.31 -2.59 -3.65
C GLY A 74 23.86 -3.39 -4.90
N PRO A 75 23.08 -4.46 -4.75
CA PRO A 75 22.72 -5.35 -5.84
C PRO A 75 22.04 -4.61 -6.98
N LYS A 76 22.14 -5.17 -8.19
CA LYS A 76 21.30 -4.76 -9.32
C LYS A 76 19.83 -4.83 -8.92
N LEU A 77 19.06 -3.82 -9.25
CA LEU A 77 17.62 -3.79 -8.96
C LEU A 77 16.88 -4.57 -10.04
N PRO A 78 16.14 -5.62 -9.68
CA PRO A 78 15.48 -6.47 -10.68
C PRO A 78 14.47 -5.73 -11.56
N LEU A 79 13.82 -4.70 -11.04
CA LEU A 79 12.81 -3.93 -11.76
C LEU A 79 13.37 -2.73 -12.55
N ALA A 80 14.66 -2.38 -12.39
CA ALA A 80 15.22 -1.19 -13.00
C ALA A 80 15.06 -1.14 -14.55
N PRO A 81 15.27 -2.21 -15.31
CA PRO A 81 15.05 -2.18 -16.76
C PRO A 81 13.59 -1.91 -17.13
N LEU A 82 12.65 -2.53 -16.42
CA LEU A 82 11.22 -2.38 -16.67
C LEU A 82 10.73 -0.99 -16.27
N MET A 83 11.24 -0.45 -15.17
CA MET A 83 10.98 0.95 -14.76
C MET A 83 11.51 1.94 -15.80
N ALA A 84 12.72 1.71 -16.31
CA ALA A 84 13.30 2.54 -17.37
C ALA A 84 12.46 2.49 -18.65
N ALA A 85 12.04 1.30 -19.10
CA ALA A 85 11.17 1.14 -20.25
C ALA A 85 9.83 1.89 -20.07
N HIS A 86 9.22 1.77 -18.89
CA HIS A 86 7.98 2.50 -18.56
C HIS A 86 8.20 4.02 -18.57
N VAL A 87 9.30 4.52 -18.00
CA VAL A 87 9.62 5.97 -18.00
C VAL A 87 9.83 6.49 -19.42
N ILE A 88 10.58 5.76 -20.24
CA ILE A 88 10.81 6.13 -21.65
C ILE A 88 9.47 6.20 -22.40
N TRP A 89 8.61 5.19 -22.23
CA TRP A 89 7.29 5.19 -22.86
C TRP A 89 6.41 6.34 -22.38
N ALA A 90 6.39 6.56 -21.06
CA ALA A 90 5.64 7.66 -20.46
C ALA A 90 6.14 9.04 -20.91
N LEU A 91 7.43 9.21 -21.19
CA LEU A 91 7.99 10.43 -21.81
C LEU A 91 7.46 10.61 -23.24
N LEU A 92 7.43 9.55 -24.05
CA LEU A 92 6.84 9.59 -25.40
C LEU A 92 5.35 9.93 -25.36
N SER A 93 4.60 9.28 -24.46
CA SER A 93 3.17 9.60 -24.22
C SER A 93 3.00 11.06 -23.77
N THR A 94 3.88 11.57 -22.89
CA THR A 94 3.87 12.96 -22.43
C THR A 94 4.15 13.94 -23.55
N ALA A 95 5.09 13.64 -24.45
CA ALA A 95 5.39 14.48 -25.60
C ALA A 95 4.20 14.58 -26.58
N TYR A 96 3.39 13.53 -26.67
CA TYR A 96 2.17 13.47 -27.50
C TYR A 96 0.90 13.85 -26.72
N SER A 97 1.04 14.25 -25.46
CA SER A 97 -0.09 14.53 -24.55
C SER A 97 -0.91 15.74 -25.01
N VAL A 98 -2.21 15.66 -24.77
CA VAL A 98 -3.13 16.82 -24.91
C VAL A 98 -2.89 17.92 -23.87
N SER A 99 -2.18 17.61 -22.78
CA SER A 99 -1.75 18.58 -21.77
C SER A 99 -0.35 18.20 -21.24
N PHE A 100 0.68 18.72 -21.92
CA PHE A 100 2.07 18.45 -21.58
C PHE A 100 2.41 18.74 -20.11
N VAL A 101 1.95 19.89 -19.60
CA VAL A 101 2.24 20.33 -18.21
C VAL A 101 1.65 19.38 -17.17
N VAL A 102 0.45 18.89 -17.39
CA VAL A 102 -0.20 17.91 -16.50
C VAL A 102 0.57 16.60 -16.55
N SER A 103 0.89 16.11 -17.76
CA SER A 103 1.53 14.82 -17.95
C SER A 103 2.96 14.78 -17.41
N ILE A 104 3.75 15.83 -17.63
CA ILE A 104 5.12 15.88 -17.09
C ILE A 104 5.11 15.96 -15.55
N LYS A 105 4.19 16.72 -14.95
CA LYS A 105 4.02 16.76 -13.49
C LYS A 105 3.66 15.38 -12.93
N GLN A 106 2.74 14.67 -13.57
CA GLN A 106 2.33 13.34 -13.14
C GLN A 106 3.46 12.31 -13.29
N LEU A 107 4.21 12.36 -14.39
CA LEU A 107 5.38 11.52 -14.61
C LEU A 107 6.46 11.75 -13.55
N LEU A 108 6.81 13.01 -13.28
CA LEU A 108 7.78 13.37 -12.25
C LEU A 108 7.33 12.89 -10.85
N SER A 109 6.05 13.07 -10.52
CA SER A 109 5.48 12.52 -9.27
C SER A 109 5.67 11.01 -9.19
N GLN A 110 5.34 10.28 -10.25
CA GLN A 110 5.48 8.82 -10.27
C GLN A 110 6.93 8.35 -10.12
N VAL A 111 7.86 9.00 -10.80
CA VAL A 111 9.29 8.68 -10.72
C VAL A 111 9.82 8.97 -9.31
N VAL A 112 9.51 10.13 -8.74
CA VAL A 112 10.00 10.53 -7.43
C VAL A 112 9.31 9.74 -6.31
N GLU A 113 7.98 9.64 -6.33
CA GLU A 113 7.23 9.05 -5.22
C GLU A 113 7.33 7.52 -5.18
N PHE A 114 7.39 6.85 -6.33
CA PHE A 114 7.35 5.40 -6.39
C PHE A 114 8.71 4.77 -6.76
N TYR A 115 9.34 5.22 -7.83
CA TYR A 115 10.55 4.55 -8.32
C TYR A 115 11.77 4.90 -7.47
N LEU A 116 11.90 6.17 -7.05
CA LEU A 116 12.97 6.56 -6.13
C LEU A 116 12.76 5.94 -4.74
N MET A 117 11.51 5.85 -4.25
CA MET A 117 11.21 5.15 -3.01
C MET A 117 11.60 3.66 -3.10
N TYR A 118 11.21 2.97 -4.17
CA TYR A 118 11.63 1.59 -4.41
C TYR A 118 13.16 1.46 -4.41
N TYR A 119 13.85 2.36 -5.11
CA TYR A 119 15.31 2.38 -5.15
C TYR A 119 15.92 2.48 -3.75
N ILE A 120 15.45 3.44 -2.94
CA ILE A 120 15.96 3.66 -1.58
C ILE A 120 15.69 2.44 -0.69
N LEU A 121 14.46 1.95 -0.68
CA LEU A 121 14.05 0.82 0.17
C LEU A 121 14.80 -0.46 -0.23
N ALA A 122 14.84 -0.82 -1.51
CA ALA A 122 15.51 -2.02 -1.99
C ALA A 122 17.04 -2.00 -1.75
N LYS A 123 17.67 -0.82 -1.76
CA LYS A 123 19.09 -0.68 -1.44
C LYS A 123 19.36 -0.68 0.06
N THR A 124 18.41 -0.26 0.89
CA THR A 124 18.58 -0.11 2.34
C THR A 124 18.26 -1.39 3.11
N LEU A 125 17.22 -2.14 2.69
CA LEU A 125 16.74 -3.33 3.39
C LEU A 125 17.78 -4.46 3.38
N THR A 126 18.23 -4.85 4.58
CA THR A 126 19.26 -5.91 4.77
C THR A 126 18.84 -6.99 5.75
N LYS A 127 17.83 -6.74 6.61
CA LYS A 127 17.42 -7.63 7.70
C LYS A 127 15.92 -7.89 7.69
N ILE A 128 15.56 -9.14 7.98
CA ILE A 128 14.14 -9.54 8.09
C ILE A 128 13.47 -8.88 9.31
N GLU A 129 14.21 -8.63 10.39
CA GLU A 129 13.71 -7.97 11.58
C GLU A 129 13.25 -6.53 11.28
N THR A 130 13.99 -5.83 10.41
CA THR A 130 13.59 -4.49 9.94
C THR A 130 12.28 -4.55 9.16
N VAL A 131 12.13 -5.55 8.29
CA VAL A 131 10.89 -5.76 7.55
C VAL A 131 9.71 -5.98 8.51
N HIS A 132 9.85 -6.85 9.50
CA HIS A 132 8.80 -7.06 10.50
C HIS A 132 8.44 -5.78 11.27
N ARG A 133 9.44 -4.96 11.64
CA ARG A 133 9.21 -3.66 12.29
C ARG A 133 8.48 -2.67 11.37
N MET A 134 8.81 -2.66 10.07
CA MET A 134 8.09 -1.84 9.08
C MET A 134 6.63 -2.24 8.99
N LEU A 135 6.35 -3.53 8.82
CA LEU A 135 4.97 -4.03 8.76
C LEU A 135 4.21 -3.75 10.07
N TYR A 136 4.84 -3.93 11.21
CA TYR A 136 4.25 -3.62 12.51
C TYR A 136 3.93 -2.13 12.65
N ALA A 137 4.82 -1.24 12.23
CA ALA A 137 4.61 0.19 12.23
C ALA A 137 3.46 0.63 11.31
N MET A 138 3.34 0.02 10.12
CA MET A 138 2.20 0.22 9.22
C MET A 138 0.89 -0.18 9.91
N LEU A 139 0.88 -1.32 10.61
CA LEU A 139 -0.32 -1.79 11.32
C LEU A 139 -0.67 -0.93 12.54
N LEU A 140 0.31 -0.38 13.25
CA LEU A 140 0.06 0.60 14.32
C LEU A 140 -0.59 1.88 13.75
N ALA A 141 -0.09 2.39 12.62
CA ALA A 141 -0.69 3.52 11.94
C ALA A 141 -2.13 3.21 11.48
N MET A 142 -2.35 2.01 10.91
CA MET A 142 -3.69 1.56 10.52
C MET A 142 -4.62 1.42 11.73
N GLY A 143 -4.11 0.94 12.87
CA GLY A 143 -4.86 0.89 14.12
C GLY A 143 -5.32 2.29 14.58
N LEU A 144 -4.46 3.30 14.47
CA LEU A 144 -4.84 4.70 14.75
C LEU A 144 -5.88 5.21 13.75
N CYS A 145 -5.77 4.88 12.45
CA CYS A 145 -6.81 5.21 11.48
C CYS A 145 -8.16 4.56 11.85
N CYS A 146 -8.15 3.31 12.34
CA CYS A 146 -9.36 2.67 12.84
C CYS A 146 -9.94 3.39 14.08
N VAL A 147 -9.10 3.89 14.97
CA VAL A 147 -9.56 4.73 16.10
C VAL A 147 -10.22 6.02 15.59
N PHE A 148 -9.63 6.68 14.60
CA PHE A 148 -10.25 7.87 13.98
C PHE A 148 -11.60 7.53 13.35
N SER A 149 -11.76 6.35 12.75
CA SER A 149 -13.05 5.91 12.20
C SER A 149 -14.12 5.70 13.27
N ILE A 150 -13.74 5.35 14.52
CA ILE A 150 -14.65 5.31 15.67
C ILE A 150 -15.17 6.72 15.98
N PHE A 151 -14.29 7.71 16.01
CA PHE A 151 -14.70 9.11 16.23
C PHE A 151 -15.63 9.62 15.11
N GLU A 152 -15.42 9.22 13.85
CA GLU A 152 -16.34 9.57 12.77
C GLU A 152 -17.76 9.06 13.02
N VAL A 153 -17.91 7.82 13.54
CA VAL A 153 -19.22 7.20 13.75
C VAL A 153 -19.89 7.69 15.02
N PHE A 154 -19.18 7.76 16.15
CA PHE A 154 -19.78 8.00 17.45
C PHE A 154 -19.75 9.47 17.89
N ALA A 155 -18.74 10.21 17.46
CA ALA A 155 -18.60 11.62 17.81
C ALA A 155 -18.93 12.56 16.64
N SER A 156 -19.29 12.04 15.46
CA SER A 156 -19.47 12.82 14.24
C SER A 156 -18.32 13.78 13.99
N TRP A 157 -17.09 13.32 14.27
CA TRP A 157 -15.88 14.10 14.16
C TRP A 157 -14.85 13.38 13.27
N SER A 158 -14.35 14.09 12.25
CA SER A 158 -13.27 13.59 11.38
C SER A 158 -11.96 14.25 11.73
N VAL A 159 -10.88 13.45 11.78
CA VAL A 159 -9.51 13.94 11.97
C VAL A 159 -9.11 14.97 10.89
N LEU A 160 -9.74 14.94 9.73
CA LEU A 160 -9.49 15.88 8.65
C LEU A 160 -9.84 17.32 9.02
N ARG A 161 -10.69 17.54 10.03
CA ARG A 161 -11.01 18.88 10.58
C ARG A 161 -9.80 19.62 11.17
N ILE A 162 -8.71 18.90 11.50
CA ILE A 162 -7.46 19.51 11.96
C ILE A 162 -6.76 20.27 10.81
N PHE A 163 -7.05 19.90 9.56
CA PHE A 163 -6.43 20.52 8.38
C PHE A 163 -7.34 21.60 7.79
N PRO A 164 -6.76 22.61 7.09
CA PRO A 164 -7.56 23.68 6.47
C PRO A 164 -8.62 23.12 5.53
N ALA A 165 -9.83 23.66 5.59
CA ALA A 165 -10.96 23.23 4.77
C ALA A 165 -10.67 23.29 3.25
N SER A 166 -9.84 24.23 2.81
CA SER A 166 -9.38 24.36 1.42
C SER A 166 -8.58 23.17 0.92
N ASN A 167 -8.07 22.33 1.84
CA ASN A 167 -7.30 21.13 1.51
C ASN A 167 -8.17 19.86 1.50
N TRP A 168 -9.43 19.92 2.00
CA TRP A 168 -10.27 18.74 2.09
C TRP A 168 -10.70 18.24 0.70
N ILE A 169 -10.60 16.94 0.51
CA ILE A 169 -11.18 16.27 -0.64
C ILE A 169 -12.62 15.92 -0.25
N THR A 170 -13.58 16.65 -0.82
CA THR A 170 -15.00 16.46 -0.55
C THR A 170 -15.68 15.82 -1.75
N TYR A 171 -16.64 14.92 -1.51
CA TYR A 171 -17.36 14.22 -2.59
C TYR A 171 -18.53 15.05 -3.15
N ASN A 172 -19.24 15.76 -2.30
CA ASN A 172 -20.46 16.50 -2.68
C ASN A 172 -20.29 18.03 -2.67
N GLY A 173 -19.06 18.53 -2.73
CA GLY A 173 -18.80 19.98 -2.67
C GLY A 173 -19.11 20.64 -1.33
N GLY A 174 -19.46 19.85 -0.29
CA GLY A 174 -19.73 20.34 1.05
C GLY A 174 -18.48 20.71 1.83
N LEU A 175 -18.62 21.59 2.83
CA LEU A 175 -17.54 21.98 3.74
C LEU A 175 -17.32 21.01 4.90
N ASP A 176 -17.99 19.85 4.93
CA ASP A 176 -17.83 18.85 5.98
C ASP A 176 -16.86 17.74 5.51
N PRO A 177 -15.80 17.43 6.26
CA PRO A 177 -14.89 16.34 5.96
C PRO A 177 -15.50 14.95 6.25
N LEU A 178 -16.67 14.85 6.88
CA LEU A 178 -17.39 13.59 7.02
C LEU A 178 -17.94 13.14 5.66
N TYR A 179 -17.71 11.88 5.33
CA TYR A 179 -18.17 11.33 4.06
C TYR A 179 -19.57 10.73 4.20
N THR A 180 -20.56 11.45 3.72
CA THR A 180 -21.95 10.99 3.68
C THR A 180 -22.40 10.77 2.24
N GLU A 181 -23.06 9.66 1.98
CA GLU A 181 -23.56 9.31 0.65
C GLU A 181 -25.07 9.05 0.69
N LEU A 182 -25.78 9.59 -0.28
CA LEU A 182 -27.24 9.40 -0.40
C LEU A 182 -27.56 7.89 -0.50
N GLY A 183 -28.47 7.42 0.32
CA GLY A 183 -28.87 6.00 0.37
C GLY A 183 -27.96 5.09 1.20
N ARG A 184 -26.75 5.54 1.60
CA ARG A 184 -25.82 4.74 2.42
C ARG A 184 -25.47 5.38 3.77
N GLY A 185 -25.74 6.66 3.95
CA GLY A 185 -25.43 7.41 5.16
C GLY A 185 -23.94 7.67 5.36
N LEU A 186 -23.50 7.70 6.62
CA LEU A 186 -22.11 7.96 6.99
C LEU A 186 -21.22 6.74 6.70
N ARG A 187 -20.17 6.96 5.92
CA ARG A 187 -19.13 5.99 5.58
C ARG A 187 -17.78 6.46 6.12
N VAL A 188 -17.10 5.60 6.87
CA VAL A 188 -15.81 5.98 7.48
C VAL A 188 -14.68 6.00 6.47
N ARG A 189 -13.78 7.00 6.58
CA ARG A 189 -12.59 7.14 5.74
C ARG A 189 -11.31 7.44 6.54
N ALA A 190 -11.41 7.80 7.79
CA ALA A 190 -10.29 8.18 8.67
C ALA A 190 -9.37 9.23 8.01
N THR A 191 -8.09 8.88 7.77
CA THR A 191 -7.10 9.74 7.09
C THR A 191 -7.04 9.54 5.57
N PHE A 192 -7.89 8.68 5.02
CA PHE A 192 -7.89 8.38 3.59
C PHE A 192 -8.82 9.30 2.81
N PRO A 193 -8.55 9.55 1.51
CA PRO A 193 -9.36 10.45 0.71
C PRO A 193 -10.81 9.97 0.54
N LEU A 194 -11.02 8.65 0.41
CA LEU A 194 -12.32 8.02 0.16
C LEU A 194 -12.50 6.78 1.03
N PRO A 195 -13.75 6.43 1.43
CA PRO A 195 -14.05 5.22 2.19
C PRO A 195 -13.58 3.92 1.51
N ILE A 196 -13.69 3.83 0.18
CA ILE A 196 -13.23 2.66 -0.58
C ILE A 196 -11.70 2.49 -0.46
N LEU A 197 -10.94 3.59 -0.53
CA LEU A 197 -9.49 3.56 -0.38
C LEU A 197 -9.07 3.13 1.03
N PHE A 198 -9.79 3.59 2.06
CA PHE A 198 -9.56 3.10 3.42
C PHE A 198 -9.84 1.61 3.53
N GLY A 199 -10.95 1.14 2.94
CA GLY A 199 -11.29 -0.28 2.88
C GLY A 199 -10.21 -1.13 2.19
N ASP A 200 -9.66 -0.65 1.07
CA ASP A 200 -8.57 -1.32 0.33
C ASP A 200 -7.32 -1.46 1.19
N ALA A 201 -6.93 -0.40 1.88
CA ALA A 201 -5.79 -0.41 2.79
C ALA A 201 -6.01 -1.35 3.98
N LEU A 202 -7.25 -1.43 4.50
CA LEU A 202 -7.63 -2.36 5.55
C LEU A 202 -7.54 -3.82 5.08
N ALA A 203 -8.04 -4.13 3.88
CA ALA A 203 -7.98 -5.49 3.32
C ALA A 203 -6.53 -6.01 3.24
N ILE A 204 -5.60 -5.19 2.75
CA ILE A 204 -4.17 -5.50 2.70
C ILE A 204 -3.59 -5.63 4.12
N SER A 205 -3.94 -4.71 5.02
CA SER A 205 -3.42 -4.67 6.39
C SER A 205 -3.88 -5.88 7.22
N ILE A 206 -5.09 -6.42 7.00
CA ILE A 206 -5.58 -7.65 7.63
C ILE A 206 -4.65 -8.83 7.29
N VAL A 207 -4.27 -8.99 6.03
CA VAL A 207 -3.33 -10.03 5.57
C VAL A 207 -1.98 -9.93 6.28
N LEU A 208 -1.42 -8.72 6.35
CA LEU A 208 -0.15 -8.46 7.02
C LEU A 208 -0.23 -8.70 8.54
N CYS A 209 -1.35 -8.33 9.15
CA CYS A 209 -1.61 -8.52 10.57
C CYS A 209 -1.68 -10.02 10.94
N LEU A 210 -2.40 -10.81 10.17
CA LEU A 210 -2.49 -12.26 10.34
C LEU A 210 -1.11 -12.93 10.22
N TYR A 211 -0.27 -12.47 9.30
CA TYR A 211 1.10 -12.94 9.19
C TYR A 211 1.92 -12.62 10.44
N LEU A 212 1.92 -11.38 10.91
CA LEU A 212 2.69 -10.99 12.09
C LEU A 212 2.19 -11.71 13.35
N LEU A 213 0.90 -11.89 13.51
CA LEU A 213 0.30 -12.68 14.61
C LEU A 213 0.79 -14.13 14.59
N GLY A 214 0.90 -14.74 13.40
CA GLY A 214 1.31 -16.13 13.24
C GLY A 214 2.80 -16.39 13.42
N PHE A 215 3.67 -15.44 13.05
CA PHE A 215 5.09 -15.73 12.90
C PHE A 215 6.04 -14.83 13.70
N TRP A 216 5.60 -13.65 14.11
CA TRP A 216 6.51 -12.68 14.72
C TRP A 216 6.08 -12.19 16.11
N ALA A 217 4.81 -11.88 16.29
CA ALA A 217 4.31 -11.22 17.49
C ALA A 217 4.40 -12.10 18.75
N ARG A 218 4.88 -11.53 19.86
CA ARG A 218 4.96 -12.18 21.18
C ARG A 218 4.45 -11.26 22.27
N GLY A 219 3.96 -11.83 23.37
CA GLY A 219 3.52 -11.07 24.53
C GLY A 219 2.59 -9.90 24.17
N ARG A 220 2.94 -8.69 24.61
CA ARG A 220 2.15 -7.45 24.40
C ARG A 220 1.90 -7.15 22.92
N GLN A 221 2.85 -7.42 22.03
CA GLN A 221 2.66 -7.20 20.59
C GLN A 221 1.50 -8.01 20.01
N ARG A 222 1.32 -9.24 20.49
CA ARG A 222 0.21 -10.10 20.07
C ARG A 222 -1.14 -9.52 20.50
N VAL A 223 -1.24 -9.00 21.72
CA VAL A 223 -2.47 -8.35 22.21
C VAL A 223 -2.79 -7.13 21.37
N VAL A 224 -1.80 -6.25 21.14
CA VAL A 224 -1.97 -5.04 20.31
C VAL A 224 -2.43 -5.41 18.89
N LEU A 225 -1.80 -6.39 18.24
CA LEU A 225 -2.20 -6.80 16.89
C LEU A 225 -3.60 -7.43 16.85
N TRP A 226 -4.01 -8.15 17.89
CA TRP A 226 -5.38 -8.65 18.00
C TRP A 226 -6.39 -7.51 18.10
N SER A 227 -6.12 -6.52 18.96
CA SER A 227 -6.97 -5.33 19.07
C SER A 227 -7.07 -4.58 17.73
N ILE A 228 -5.94 -4.38 17.04
CA ILE A 228 -5.91 -3.76 15.72
C ILE A 228 -6.71 -4.58 14.71
N LEU A 229 -6.57 -5.91 14.70
CA LEU A 229 -7.30 -6.79 13.79
C LEU A 229 -8.82 -6.65 13.96
N MET A 230 -9.30 -6.61 15.22
CA MET A 230 -10.71 -6.40 15.52
C MET A 230 -11.21 -5.03 15.06
N LEU A 231 -10.41 -3.98 15.32
CA LEU A 231 -10.72 -2.63 14.85
C LEU A 231 -10.76 -2.56 13.32
N MET A 232 -9.86 -3.25 12.62
CA MET A 232 -9.86 -3.31 11.16
C MET A 232 -11.11 -4.00 10.60
N PHE A 233 -11.56 -5.11 11.20
CA PHE A 233 -12.81 -5.77 10.78
C PHE A 233 -14.05 -4.88 11.01
N TRP A 234 -14.09 -4.17 12.13
CA TRP A 234 -15.15 -3.21 12.38
C TRP A 234 -15.11 -2.04 11.38
N SER A 235 -13.91 -1.47 11.16
CA SER A 235 -13.75 -0.33 10.25
C SER A 235 -14.08 -0.69 8.81
N ILE A 236 -13.63 -1.86 8.30
CA ILE A 236 -13.91 -2.28 6.92
C ILE A 236 -15.43 -2.46 6.71
N TYR A 237 -16.15 -2.98 7.70
CA TYR A 237 -17.61 -3.02 7.67
C TYR A 237 -18.22 -1.61 7.55
N LYS A 238 -17.71 -0.64 8.33
CA LYS A 238 -18.20 0.73 8.33
C LYS A 238 -17.80 1.55 7.11
N THR A 239 -16.84 1.10 6.30
CA THR A 239 -16.60 1.72 4.97
C THR A 239 -17.75 1.51 4.01
N GLN A 240 -18.59 0.51 4.21
CA GLN A 240 -19.69 0.09 3.33
C GLN A 240 -19.25 -0.06 1.86
N SER A 241 -18.04 -0.59 1.67
CA SER A 241 -17.41 -0.78 0.36
C SER A 241 -17.30 -2.27 0.03
N ARG A 242 -18.04 -2.72 -1.00
CA ARG A 242 -18.16 -4.13 -1.38
C ARG A 242 -16.85 -4.72 -1.91
N GLY A 243 -16.13 -3.96 -2.73
CA GLY A 243 -14.83 -4.39 -3.28
C GLY A 243 -13.83 -4.81 -2.20
N PRO A 244 -13.54 -3.96 -1.21
CA PRO A 244 -12.70 -4.30 -0.06
C PRO A 244 -13.17 -5.51 0.75
N TRP A 245 -14.49 -5.69 0.94
CA TRP A 245 -15.02 -6.86 1.64
C TRP A 245 -14.70 -8.15 0.87
N LEU A 246 -15.00 -8.16 -0.43
CA LEU A 246 -14.72 -9.32 -1.29
C LEU A 246 -13.22 -9.62 -1.35
N ALA A 247 -12.39 -8.60 -1.53
CA ALA A 247 -10.94 -8.75 -1.53
C ALA A 247 -10.43 -9.35 -0.20
N THR A 248 -10.96 -8.89 0.93
CA THR A 248 -10.60 -9.42 2.25
C THR A 248 -10.93 -10.91 2.35
N VAL A 249 -12.12 -11.32 1.92
CA VAL A 249 -12.53 -12.73 1.94
C VAL A 249 -11.60 -13.56 1.05
N VAL A 250 -11.37 -13.14 -0.19
CA VAL A 250 -10.48 -13.84 -1.13
C VAL A 250 -9.06 -13.94 -0.58
N CYS A 251 -8.51 -12.85 -0.05
CA CYS A 251 -7.17 -12.85 0.56
C CYS A 251 -7.10 -13.78 1.79
N CYS A 252 -8.12 -13.79 2.64
CA CYS A 252 -8.19 -14.71 3.78
C CYS A 252 -8.27 -16.18 3.33
N MET A 253 -9.02 -16.49 2.27
CA MET A 253 -9.05 -17.82 1.67
C MET A 253 -7.67 -18.22 1.14
N LEU A 254 -7.00 -17.37 0.38
CA LEU A 254 -5.64 -17.63 -0.09
C LEU A 254 -4.66 -17.83 1.07
N MET A 255 -4.74 -17.02 2.12
CA MET A 255 -3.95 -17.18 3.36
C MET A 255 -4.21 -18.55 4.02
N PHE A 256 -5.46 -19.01 4.06
CA PHE A 256 -5.83 -20.29 4.62
C PHE A 256 -5.19 -21.47 3.88
N PHE A 257 -5.13 -21.40 2.56
CA PHE A 257 -4.55 -22.46 1.74
C PHE A 257 -3.02 -22.41 1.65
N MET A 258 -2.45 -21.21 1.49
CA MET A 258 -1.02 -21.06 1.23
C MET A 258 -0.17 -20.97 2.49
N VAL A 259 -0.70 -20.47 3.61
CA VAL A 259 0.10 -20.17 4.80
C VAL A 259 -0.14 -21.20 5.91
N LYS A 260 0.91 -21.50 6.70
CA LYS A 260 0.95 -22.63 7.66
C LYS A 260 -0.14 -22.60 8.73
N LYS A 261 -0.30 -23.74 9.44
CA LYS A 261 -1.29 -23.98 10.53
C LYS A 261 -1.38 -22.83 11.57
N ALA A 262 -0.28 -22.11 11.83
CA ALA A 262 -0.29 -20.99 12.76
C ALA A 262 -1.26 -19.86 12.35
N VAL A 263 -1.33 -19.52 11.06
CA VAL A 263 -2.26 -18.49 10.54
C VAL A 263 -3.68 -19.02 10.44
N ARG A 264 -3.87 -20.30 10.06
CA ARG A 264 -5.19 -20.94 10.00
C ARG A 264 -5.96 -20.82 11.31
N ARG A 265 -5.27 -20.99 12.44
CA ARG A 265 -5.87 -20.81 13.77
C ARG A 265 -6.47 -19.42 13.96
N TYR A 266 -5.73 -18.38 13.58
CA TYR A 266 -6.21 -16.98 13.71
C TYR A 266 -7.35 -16.68 12.75
N LEU A 267 -7.31 -17.23 11.53
CA LEU A 267 -8.40 -17.10 10.55
C LEU A 267 -9.68 -17.79 11.05
N LEU A 268 -9.57 -19.00 11.58
CA LEU A 268 -10.72 -19.71 12.15
C LEU A 268 -11.32 -18.97 13.35
N THR A 269 -10.46 -18.42 14.23
CA THR A 269 -10.94 -17.61 15.36
C THR A 269 -11.63 -16.34 14.86
N ALA A 270 -11.07 -15.64 13.88
CA ALA A 270 -11.69 -14.45 13.29
C ALA A 270 -13.02 -14.78 12.59
N ALA A 271 -13.08 -15.90 11.85
CA ALA A 271 -14.29 -16.37 11.21
C ALA A 271 -15.38 -16.77 12.24
N ALA A 272 -15.01 -17.45 13.32
CA ALA A 272 -15.92 -17.80 14.39
C ALA A 272 -16.50 -16.55 15.07
N MET A 273 -15.66 -15.54 15.34
CA MET A 273 -16.12 -14.26 15.91
C MET A 273 -17.05 -13.51 14.94
N ALA A 274 -16.73 -13.48 13.65
CA ALA A 274 -17.60 -12.87 12.64
C ALA A 274 -18.97 -13.59 12.59
N LEU A 275 -18.98 -14.92 12.65
CA LEU A 275 -20.21 -15.71 12.70
C LEU A 275 -21.04 -15.41 13.95
N ILE A 276 -20.39 -15.33 15.12
CA ILE A 276 -21.07 -14.95 16.37
C ILE A 276 -21.71 -13.57 16.24
N VAL A 277 -21.00 -12.57 15.67
CA VAL A 277 -21.56 -11.23 15.46
C VAL A 277 -22.76 -11.26 14.52
N LEU A 278 -22.72 -12.05 13.45
CA LEU A 278 -23.84 -12.21 12.51
C LEU A 278 -25.08 -12.84 13.19
N VAL A 279 -24.86 -13.83 14.07
CA VAL A 279 -25.95 -14.48 14.80
C VAL A 279 -26.54 -13.57 15.87
N VAL A 280 -25.69 -12.88 16.65
CA VAL A 280 -26.13 -12.01 17.76
C VAL A 280 -26.72 -10.69 17.28
N ARG A 281 -26.30 -10.20 16.09
CA ARG A 281 -26.81 -8.95 15.51
C ARG A 281 -27.42 -9.17 14.11
N PRO A 282 -28.68 -9.59 14.01
CA PRO A 282 -29.36 -9.80 12.72
C PRO A 282 -29.40 -8.54 11.82
N GLY A 283 -29.29 -7.35 12.42
CA GLY A 283 -29.20 -6.09 11.66
C GLY A 283 -27.98 -5.99 10.77
N VAL A 284 -26.88 -6.67 11.09
CA VAL A 284 -25.68 -6.73 10.20
C VAL A 284 -26.01 -7.51 8.93
N TRP A 285 -26.70 -8.64 9.08
CA TRP A 285 -27.16 -9.43 7.92
C TRP A 285 -28.13 -8.63 7.04
N ARG A 286 -29.12 -7.97 7.66
CA ARG A 286 -30.06 -7.10 6.92
C ARG A 286 -29.35 -5.98 6.14
N SER A 287 -28.28 -5.39 6.72
CA SER A 287 -27.49 -4.36 6.02
C SER A 287 -26.72 -4.93 4.82
N ILE A 288 -26.21 -6.18 4.93
CA ILE A 288 -25.52 -6.87 3.83
C ILE A 288 -26.52 -7.22 2.73
N ASP A 289 -27.69 -7.76 3.10
CA ASP A 289 -28.75 -8.13 2.18
C ASP A 289 -29.32 -6.90 1.45
N ALA A 290 -29.63 -5.82 2.17
CA ALA A 290 -30.06 -4.56 1.58
C ALA A 290 -29.03 -4.01 0.58
N LEU A 291 -27.72 -4.11 0.91
CA LEU A 291 -26.67 -3.68 0.00
C LEU A 291 -26.55 -4.60 -1.24
N TYR A 292 -26.80 -5.90 -1.09
CA TYR A 292 -26.86 -6.85 -2.20
C TYR A 292 -28.03 -6.56 -3.13
N GLN A 293 -29.24 -6.41 -2.59
CA GLN A 293 -30.45 -6.09 -3.36
C GLN A 293 -30.31 -4.74 -4.09
N ALA A 294 -29.81 -3.70 -3.38
CA ALA A 294 -29.54 -2.41 -4.01
C ALA A 294 -28.48 -2.49 -5.15
N THR A 295 -27.66 -3.56 -5.18
CA THR A 295 -26.67 -3.77 -6.25
C THR A 295 -27.28 -4.34 -7.51
N THR A 296 -28.26 -5.20 -7.36
CA THR A 296 -28.93 -5.90 -8.46
C THR A 296 -30.08 -5.10 -9.07
N ASP A 297 -30.53 -4.04 -8.39
CA ASP A 297 -31.58 -3.15 -8.86
C ASP A 297 -31.00 -1.95 -9.65
N PRO A 298 -31.19 -1.89 -10.98
CA PRO A 298 -30.70 -0.78 -11.81
C PRO A 298 -31.34 0.58 -11.47
N ALA A 299 -32.49 0.60 -10.81
CA ALA A 299 -33.18 1.82 -10.41
C ALA A 299 -32.53 2.48 -9.16
N GLN A 300 -31.69 1.74 -8.44
CA GLN A 300 -30.99 2.23 -7.25
C GLN A 300 -29.66 2.90 -7.61
N PRO A 301 -29.23 3.96 -6.90
CA PRO A 301 -27.92 4.60 -7.14
C PRO A 301 -26.73 3.64 -7.05
N VAL A 302 -26.88 2.54 -6.33
CA VAL A 302 -25.86 1.51 -6.15
C VAL A 302 -25.77 0.57 -7.36
N GLY A 303 -26.91 0.22 -7.98
CA GLY A 303 -26.98 -0.58 -9.21
C GLY A 303 -26.45 0.17 -10.42
N THR A 304 -26.74 1.46 -10.51
CA THR A 304 -26.21 2.33 -11.57
C THR A 304 -24.69 2.42 -11.58
N SER A 305 -24.03 2.19 -10.44
CA SER A 305 -22.54 2.21 -10.35
C SER A 305 -21.87 1.10 -11.19
N TYR A 306 -22.48 -0.06 -11.37
CA TYR A 306 -21.95 -1.11 -12.25
C TYR A 306 -22.12 -0.73 -13.73
N LEU A 307 -23.34 -0.30 -14.10
CA LEU A 307 -23.65 0.13 -15.47
C LEU A 307 -22.77 1.31 -15.91
N TYR A 308 -22.55 2.26 -15.00
CA TYR A 308 -21.63 3.37 -15.22
C TYR A 308 -20.19 2.91 -15.54
N ARG A 309 -19.65 1.94 -14.78
CA ARG A 309 -18.29 1.44 -15.05
C ARG A 309 -18.18 0.75 -16.40
N HIS A 310 -19.22 0.06 -16.82
CA HIS A 310 -19.27 -0.58 -18.13
C HIS A 310 -19.29 0.50 -19.24
N ALA A 311 -20.17 1.47 -19.15
CA ALA A 311 -20.26 2.57 -20.10
C ALA A 311 -18.97 3.41 -20.16
N LEU A 312 -18.31 3.61 -18.99
CA LEU A 312 -17.02 4.28 -18.90
C LEU A 312 -15.92 3.50 -19.65
N MET A 313 -15.86 2.18 -19.46
CA MET A 313 -14.86 1.33 -20.12
C MET A 313 -15.05 1.35 -21.64
N GLU A 314 -16.28 1.18 -22.11
CA GLU A 314 -16.63 1.26 -23.53
C GLU A 314 -16.27 2.63 -24.16
N SER A 315 -16.57 3.72 -23.44
CA SER A 315 -16.20 5.08 -23.87
C SER A 315 -14.68 5.29 -23.94
N ILE A 316 -13.91 4.70 -23.02
CA ILE A 316 -12.45 4.74 -23.02
C ILE A 316 -11.91 3.95 -24.23
N GLU A 317 -12.36 2.72 -24.43
CA GLU A 317 -11.93 1.89 -25.55
C GLU A 317 -12.24 2.58 -26.90
N HIS A 318 -13.44 3.12 -27.05
CA HIS A 318 -13.80 3.87 -28.24
C HIS A 318 -12.91 5.11 -28.45
N SER A 319 -12.62 5.86 -27.38
CA SER A 319 -11.77 7.05 -27.46
C SER A 319 -10.34 6.72 -27.86
N VAL A 320 -9.78 5.66 -27.29
CA VAL A 320 -8.41 5.20 -27.60
C VAL A 320 -8.33 4.63 -29.01
N ALA A 321 -9.38 3.95 -29.49
CA ALA A 321 -9.42 3.37 -30.83
C ALA A 321 -9.59 4.40 -31.97
N LYS A 322 -9.94 5.66 -31.68
CA LYS A 322 -10.18 6.70 -32.69
C LYS A 322 -8.96 6.97 -33.63
N ALA A 323 -7.74 6.79 -33.10
CA ALA A 323 -6.53 6.99 -33.88
C ALA A 323 -5.43 6.02 -33.45
N PRO A 324 -4.64 5.42 -34.39
CA PRO A 324 -3.56 4.50 -34.04
C PRO A 324 -2.55 5.07 -33.05
N ALA A 325 -2.22 6.36 -33.18
CA ALA A 325 -1.32 7.04 -32.23
C ALA A 325 -1.90 7.12 -30.81
N ARG A 326 -3.22 7.30 -30.66
CA ARG A 326 -3.90 7.28 -29.35
C ARG A 326 -3.97 5.86 -28.78
N ALA A 327 -4.18 4.86 -29.63
CA ALA A 327 -4.12 3.47 -29.22
C ALA A 327 -2.75 3.10 -28.64
N LEU A 328 -1.67 3.61 -29.21
CA LEU A 328 -0.32 3.34 -28.71
C LEU A 328 0.07 4.21 -27.51
N LEU A 329 -0.08 5.53 -27.60
CA LEU A 329 0.49 6.52 -26.67
C LEU A 329 -0.51 7.06 -25.63
N GLY A 330 -1.83 6.89 -25.86
CA GLY A 330 -2.89 7.46 -25.03
C GLY A 330 -3.01 8.98 -25.17
N TYR A 331 -3.62 9.60 -24.18
CA TYR A 331 -3.86 11.05 -24.11
C TYR A 331 -2.86 11.80 -23.22
N GLY A 332 -1.99 11.08 -22.51
CA GLY A 332 -1.00 11.60 -21.57
C GLY A 332 -1.35 11.33 -20.10
N LEU A 333 -0.33 11.11 -19.28
CA LEU A 333 -0.49 10.82 -17.84
C LEU A 333 -1.26 11.92 -17.12
N GLY A 334 -2.23 11.54 -16.27
CA GLY A 334 -3.01 12.45 -15.44
C GLY A 334 -4.07 13.27 -16.19
N THR A 335 -4.19 13.10 -17.51
CA THR A 335 -5.10 13.91 -18.34
C THR A 335 -6.57 13.57 -18.12
N PHE A 336 -6.89 12.35 -17.70
CA PHE A 336 -8.26 11.95 -17.43
C PHE A 336 -8.95 12.89 -16.41
N ARG A 337 -8.23 13.26 -15.34
CA ARG A 337 -8.75 14.13 -14.28
C ARG A 337 -8.94 15.60 -14.68
N VAL A 338 -8.29 16.03 -15.75
CA VAL A 338 -8.32 17.43 -16.21
C VAL A 338 -9.28 17.62 -17.36
N LEU A 339 -9.26 16.71 -18.32
CA LEU A 339 -10.10 16.78 -19.51
C LEU A 339 -11.47 16.14 -19.27
N GLY A 340 -11.53 15.13 -18.42
CA GLY A 340 -12.67 14.26 -18.33
C GLY A 340 -12.88 13.41 -19.58
N LEU A 341 -13.89 12.58 -19.53
CA LEU A 341 -14.38 11.81 -20.67
C LEU A 341 -15.88 11.93 -20.76
N GLU A 342 -16.37 12.22 -21.97
CA GLU A 342 -17.82 12.18 -22.25
C GLU A 342 -18.26 10.72 -22.30
N VAL A 343 -19.17 10.37 -21.42
CA VAL A 343 -19.77 9.04 -21.30
C VAL A 343 -21.26 9.17 -21.52
N ASP A 344 -21.82 8.39 -22.44
CA ASP A 344 -23.25 8.22 -22.57
C ASP A 344 -23.73 7.21 -21.53
N PHE A 345 -24.47 7.71 -20.56
CA PHE A 345 -24.97 6.89 -19.47
C PHE A 345 -26.49 7.10 -19.32
N LEU A 346 -27.26 6.04 -19.55
CA LEU A 346 -28.71 6.06 -19.51
C LEU A 346 -29.34 7.13 -20.45
N GLY A 347 -28.75 7.30 -21.65
CA GLY A 347 -29.20 8.28 -22.65
C GLY A 347 -28.81 9.73 -22.30
N GLN A 348 -28.01 9.95 -21.28
CA GLN A 348 -27.47 11.27 -20.91
C GLN A 348 -25.96 11.33 -21.12
N LYS A 349 -25.51 12.27 -21.94
CA LYS A 349 -24.09 12.55 -22.11
C LYS A 349 -23.58 13.41 -20.95
N LYS A 350 -22.61 12.88 -20.22
CA LYS A 350 -22.00 13.56 -19.07
C LYS A 350 -20.48 13.44 -19.11
N ILE A 351 -19.79 14.52 -18.79
CA ILE A 351 -18.33 14.51 -18.66
C ILE A 351 -17.95 14.04 -17.26
N TRP A 352 -17.13 12.99 -17.19
CA TRP A 352 -16.62 12.40 -15.97
C TRP A 352 -15.12 12.67 -15.83
N TYR A 353 -14.71 13.21 -14.69
CA TYR A 353 -13.33 13.56 -14.35
C TYR A 353 -12.65 12.53 -13.43
N THR A 354 -13.40 11.49 -13.03
CA THR A 354 -12.89 10.40 -12.19
C THR A 354 -13.08 9.07 -12.89
N CYS A 355 -12.06 8.22 -12.86
CA CYS A 355 -12.13 6.87 -13.39
C CYS A 355 -12.16 5.88 -12.23
N ASP A 356 -13.25 5.11 -12.11
CA ASP A 356 -13.40 4.09 -11.08
C ASP A 356 -12.74 2.75 -11.45
N ASN A 357 -11.86 2.74 -12.43
CA ASN A 357 -11.07 1.59 -12.84
C ASN A 357 -9.66 2.07 -13.22
N ASN A 358 -8.66 1.61 -12.46
CA ASN A 358 -7.28 2.07 -12.66
C ASN A 358 -6.67 1.55 -13.97
N TRP A 359 -7.04 0.35 -14.39
CA TRP A 359 -6.55 -0.23 -15.65
C TRP A 359 -7.08 0.54 -16.86
N ALA A 360 -8.36 0.93 -16.80
CA ALA A 360 -8.98 1.79 -17.79
C ALA A 360 -8.35 3.19 -17.83
N ALA A 361 -8.03 3.75 -16.66
CA ALA A 361 -7.30 5.02 -16.57
C ALA A 361 -5.92 4.93 -17.23
N PHE A 362 -5.16 3.87 -16.96
CA PHE A 362 -3.86 3.66 -17.63
C PHE A 362 -4.00 3.50 -19.15
N LEU A 363 -5.00 2.75 -19.61
CA LEU A 363 -5.28 2.62 -21.04
C LEU A 363 -5.55 3.98 -21.69
N TYR A 364 -6.42 4.78 -21.10
CA TYR A 364 -6.72 6.12 -21.60
C TYR A 364 -5.46 7.01 -21.63
N GLU A 365 -4.71 7.02 -20.53
CA GLU A 365 -3.60 7.94 -20.34
C GLU A 365 -2.34 7.56 -21.14
N THR A 366 -2.03 6.26 -21.27
CA THR A 366 -0.74 5.79 -21.81
C THR A 366 -0.86 4.82 -22.99
N GLY A 367 -2.09 4.54 -23.44
CA GLY A 367 -2.38 3.60 -24.52
C GLY A 367 -2.10 2.14 -24.13
N TYR A 368 -2.25 1.24 -25.09
CA TYR A 368 -2.05 -0.20 -24.86
C TYR A 368 -0.63 -0.55 -24.45
N VAL A 369 0.38 0.10 -25.02
CA VAL A 369 1.78 -0.19 -24.69
C VAL A 369 2.11 0.25 -23.27
N GLY A 370 1.66 1.45 -22.84
CA GLY A 370 1.83 1.91 -21.48
C GLY A 370 1.07 1.04 -20.47
N LEU A 371 -0.15 0.61 -20.81
CA LEU A 371 -0.92 -0.34 -19.99
C LEU A 371 -0.15 -1.65 -19.80
N ILE A 372 0.39 -2.25 -20.88
CA ILE A 372 1.17 -3.49 -20.79
C ILE A 372 2.42 -3.29 -19.92
N LEU A 373 3.15 -2.19 -20.10
CA LEU A 373 4.35 -1.92 -19.31
C LEU A 373 4.05 -1.75 -17.82
N ILE A 374 2.98 -1.05 -17.44
CA ILE A 374 2.60 -0.90 -16.04
C ILE A 374 2.07 -2.22 -15.47
N MET A 375 1.32 -3.00 -16.24
CA MET A 375 0.90 -4.34 -15.85
C MET A 375 2.12 -5.23 -15.57
N LEU A 376 3.09 -5.27 -16.47
CA LEU A 376 4.33 -6.00 -16.24
C LEU A 376 5.07 -5.52 -15.00
N LEU A 377 5.14 -4.19 -14.79
CA LEU A 377 5.81 -3.59 -13.65
C LEU A 377 5.16 -3.97 -12.31
N LEU A 378 3.84 -4.16 -12.28
CA LEU A 378 3.09 -4.54 -11.09
C LEU A 378 3.00 -6.06 -10.91
N PHE A 379 2.66 -6.80 -11.96
CA PHE A 379 2.48 -8.26 -11.87
C PHE A 379 3.80 -9.03 -11.77
N TRP A 380 4.89 -8.54 -12.37
CA TRP A 380 6.18 -9.23 -12.29
C TRP A 380 6.69 -9.40 -10.85
N PRO A 381 6.72 -8.37 -9.98
CA PRO A 381 7.06 -8.54 -8.57
C PRO A 381 6.13 -9.50 -7.84
N MET A 382 4.85 -9.50 -8.16
CA MET A 382 3.87 -10.42 -7.58
C MET A 382 4.18 -11.87 -7.95
N PHE A 383 4.47 -12.17 -9.23
CA PHE A 383 4.87 -13.52 -9.66
C PHE A 383 6.21 -13.95 -9.07
N LEU A 384 7.17 -13.03 -8.95
CA LEU A 384 8.43 -13.32 -8.25
C LEU A 384 8.20 -13.60 -6.75
N ALA A 385 7.24 -12.93 -6.11
CA ALA A 385 6.85 -13.24 -4.75
C ALA A 385 6.26 -14.65 -4.63
N LEU A 386 5.40 -15.07 -5.55
CA LEU A 386 4.88 -16.43 -5.59
C LEU A 386 5.99 -17.47 -5.81
N ARG A 387 6.89 -17.24 -6.75
CA ARG A 387 8.07 -18.09 -6.98
C ARG A 387 8.95 -18.20 -5.72
N ASN A 388 9.22 -17.07 -5.08
CA ASN A 388 10.04 -16.99 -3.88
C ASN A 388 9.40 -17.71 -2.67
N TYR A 389 8.07 -17.76 -2.61
CA TYR A 389 7.34 -18.56 -1.62
C TYR A 389 7.76 -20.03 -1.67
N TRP A 390 7.91 -20.60 -2.86
CA TRP A 390 8.32 -22.00 -3.05
C TRP A 390 9.83 -22.23 -2.86
N ILE A 391 10.66 -21.26 -3.23
CA ILE A 391 12.13 -21.42 -3.27
C ILE A 391 12.80 -21.03 -1.96
N LEU A 392 12.32 -19.94 -1.34
CA LEU A 392 13.00 -19.36 -0.19
C LEU A 392 12.62 -20.05 1.09
N GLY A 393 12.62 -20.99 1.66
CA GLY A 393 12.19 -21.49 2.99
C GLY A 393 11.86 -20.38 4.01
N PRO A 394 11.30 -20.76 5.16
CA PRO A 394 10.93 -19.82 6.22
C PRO A 394 12.15 -19.07 6.80
N PRO A 395 11.97 -17.82 7.30
CA PRO A 395 10.72 -17.02 7.28
C PRO A 395 10.48 -16.27 5.98
N GLU A 396 11.50 -16.07 5.12
CA GLU A 396 11.43 -15.23 3.93
C GLU A 396 10.43 -15.78 2.89
N GLY A 397 10.40 -17.09 2.67
CA GLY A 397 9.45 -17.72 1.76
C GLY A 397 8.02 -17.53 2.23
N THR A 398 7.74 -17.73 3.51
CA THR A 398 6.40 -17.51 4.07
C THR A 398 5.95 -16.05 3.89
N LEU A 399 6.84 -15.09 4.20
CA LEU A 399 6.54 -13.67 3.98
C LEU A 399 6.31 -13.37 2.51
N SER A 400 7.07 -13.98 1.61
CA SER A 400 6.90 -13.81 0.16
C SER A 400 5.52 -14.24 -0.32
N GLY A 401 5.00 -15.36 0.20
CA GLY A 401 3.62 -15.81 -0.08
C GLY A 401 2.56 -14.82 0.43
N VAL A 402 2.78 -14.25 1.60
CA VAL A 402 1.90 -13.22 2.18
C VAL A 402 1.90 -11.94 1.33
N LEU A 403 3.09 -11.51 0.88
CA LEU A 403 3.22 -10.35 -0.01
C LEU A 403 2.58 -10.58 -1.37
N PHE A 404 2.67 -11.81 -1.92
CA PHE A 404 1.93 -12.20 -3.12
C PHE A 404 0.42 -12.00 -2.92
N ILE A 405 -0.15 -12.52 -1.81
CA ILE A 405 -1.59 -12.38 -1.52
C ILE A 405 -1.99 -10.91 -1.36
N ALA A 406 -1.19 -10.11 -0.63
CA ALA A 406 -1.46 -8.70 -0.42
C ALA A 406 -1.43 -7.89 -1.74
N MET A 407 -0.45 -8.15 -2.62
CA MET A 407 -0.37 -7.53 -3.94
C MET A 407 -1.50 -7.99 -4.86
N ALA A 408 -1.83 -9.28 -4.88
CA ALA A 408 -2.95 -9.80 -5.67
C ALA A 408 -4.28 -9.17 -5.25
N GLY A 409 -4.52 -9.04 -3.93
CA GLY A 409 -5.69 -8.34 -3.40
C GLY A 409 -5.73 -6.86 -3.83
N PHE A 410 -4.60 -6.16 -3.76
CA PHE A 410 -4.52 -4.77 -4.22
C PHE A 410 -4.79 -4.62 -5.72
N TYR A 411 -4.20 -5.48 -6.57
CA TYR A 411 -4.41 -5.39 -8.02
C TYR A 411 -5.82 -5.77 -8.45
N PHE A 412 -6.48 -6.65 -7.70
CA PHE A 412 -7.91 -6.92 -7.85
C PHE A 412 -8.75 -5.65 -7.55
N LEU A 413 -8.40 -4.93 -6.49
CA LEU A 413 -9.13 -3.72 -6.10
C LEU A 413 -8.96 -2.55 -7.10
N LEU A 414 -7.87 -2.52 -7.87
CA LEU A 414 -7.67 -1.54 -8.95
C LEU A 414 -8.73 -1.61 -10.06
N ILE A 415 -9.52 -2.70 -10.14
CA ILE A 415 -10.66 -2.80 -11.05
C ILE A 415 -11.83 -1.91 -10.60
N SER A 416 -11.91 -1.64 -9.29
CA SER A 416 -13.05 -0.92 -8.69
C SER A 416 -12.77 0.54 -8.33
N VAL A 417 -11.51 0.96 -8.34
CA VAL A 417 -11.10 2.33 -8.03
C VAL A 417 -9.70 2.63 -8.58
N ALA A 418 -9.47 3.86 -9.02
CA ALA A 418 -8.15 4.31 -9.47
C ALA A 418 -7.20 4.58 -8.26
N ALA A 419 -6.93 3.53 -7.46
CA ALA A 419 -6.21 3.65 -6.21
C ALA A 419 -4.69 3.84 -6.36
N TYR A 420 -4.09 3.40 -7.47
CA TYR A 420 -2.65 3.40 -7.66
C TYR A 420 -2.02 4.80 -7.58
N SER A 421 -2.69 5.78 -8.18
CA SER A 421 -2.21 7.17 -8.22
C SER A 421 -2.63 8.00 -6.99
N TRP A 422 -3.38 7.42 -6.06
CA TRP A 422 -3.80 8.09 -4.84
C TRP A 422 -2.87 7.76 -3.68
N GLY A 423 -2.16 8.74 -3.20
CA GLY A 423 -1.33 8.81 -1.99
C GLY A 423 -1.00 7.49 -1.31
N GLN A 424 -1.60 7.23 -0.14
CA GLN A 424 -1.25 6.12 0.75
C GLN A 424 -1.22 4.74 0.07
N GLN A 425 -2.17 4.42 -0.81
CA GLN A 425 -2.24 3.11 -1.46
C GLN A 425 -1.07 2.86 -2.41
N GLY A 426 -0.73 3.86 -3.22
CA GLY A 426 0.42 3.77 -4.12
C GLY A 426 1.71 3.53 -3.34
N TYR A 427 1.94 4.32 -2.27
CA TYR A 427 3.10 4.13 -1.40
C TYR A 427 3.10 2.76 -0.71
N MET A 428 1.97 2.31 -0.15
CA MET A 428 1.87 0.99 0.47
C MET A 428 2.23 -0.11 -0.51
N ASN A 429 1.69 -0.08 -1.73
CA ASN A 429 2.01 -1.07 -2.76
C ASN A 429 3.50 -1.10 -3.10
N TRP A 430 4.13 0.07 -3.30
CA TRP A 430 5.56 0.14 -3.61
C TRP A 430 6.46 -0.26 -2.43
N ILE A 431 6.01 -0.07 -1.18
CA ILE A 431 6.66 -0.64 0.01
C ILE A 431 6.62 -2.17 -0.05
N LEU A 432 5.46 -2.78 -0.34
CA LEU A 432 5.33 -4.24 -0.46
C LEU A 432 6.18 -4.80 -1.59
N ILE A 433 6.20 -4.15 -2.76
CA ILE A 433 7.09 -4.50 -3.89
C ILE A 433 8.56 -4.44 -3.43
N SER A 434 8.96 -3.36 -2.74
CA SER A 434 10.35 -3.17 -2.28
C SER A 434 10.77 -4.27 -1.31
N ILE A 435 9.91 -4.63 -0.37
CA ILE A 435 10.15 -5.73 0.56
C ILE A 435 10.28 -7.04 -0.21
N SER A 436 9.32 -7.36 -1.09
CA SER A 436 9.29 -8.59 -1.88
C SER A 436 10.58 -8.79 -2.69
N MET A 437 11.04 -7.73 -3.37
CA MET A 437 12.26 -7.75 -4.17
C MET A 437 13.54 -7.84 -3.34
N SER A 438 13.48 -7.48 -2.05
CA SER A 438 14.63 -7.54 -1.14
C SER A 438 14.79 -8.89 -0.43
N LEU A 439 13.74 -9.71 -0.33
CA LEU A 439 13.75 -10.98 0.43
C LEU A 439 14.84 -11.97 0.00
N PRO A 440 15.12 -12.22 -1.30
CA PRO A 440 16.16 -13.13 -1.71
C PRO A 440 17.55 -12.69 -1.18
N ARG A 441 17.82 -11.39 -1.27
CA ARG A 441 19.07 -10.81 -0.74
C ARG A 441 19.16 -10.94 0.78
N ILE A 442 18.08 -10.60 1.49
CA ILE A 442 18.02 -10.70 2.95
C ILE A 442 18.34 -12.13 3.38
N ARG A 443 17.77 -13.15 2.70
CA ARG A 443 18.09 -14.56 2.97
C ARG A 443 19.56 -14.87 2.77
N VAL A 444 20.16 -14.46 1.64
CA VAL A 444 21.59 -14.70 1.37
C VAL A 444 22.45 -14.07 2.46
N LEU A 445 22.17 -12.84 2.86
CA LEU A 445 22.92 -12.15 3.93
C LEU A 445 22.77 -12.88 5.27
N ARG A 446 21.56 -13.32 5.61
CA ARG A 446 21.29 -14.09 6.84
C ARG A 446 22.04 -15.41 6.88
N VAL A 447 22.02 -16.17 5.79
CA VAL A 447 22.72 -17.46 5.70
C VAL A 447 24.24 -17.28 5.82
N ARG A 448 24.79 -16.26 5.13
CA ARG A 448 26.21 -15.92 5.25
C ARG A 448 26.62 -15.54 6.68
N ALA A 449 25.80 -14.72 7.34
CA ALA A 449 26.04 -14.33 8.73
C ALA A 449 25.97 -15.52 9.69
N ALA A 450 25.03 -16.44 9.49
CA ALA A 450 24.93 -17.67 10.29
C ALA A 450 26.15 -18.59 10.10
N LYS A 451 26.60 -18.77 8.83
CA LYS A 451 27.80 -19.56 8.53
C LYS A 451 29.03 -18.96 9.17
N LYS A 452 29.21 -17.63 9.11
CA LYS A 452 30.34 -16.94 9.73
C LYS A 452 30.37 -17.15 11.25
N ARG A 453 29.22 -16.98 11.93
CA ARG A 453 29.10 -17.22 13.38
C ARG A 453 29.46 -18.66 13.78
N ARG A 454 29.00 -19.62 12.96
CA ARG A 454 29.32 -21.05 13.21
C ARG A 454 30.82 -21.29 13.14
N LEU A 455 31.51 -20.79 12.12
CA LEU A 455 32.94 -20.92 11.97
C LEU A 455 33.70 -20.22 13.12
N GLU A 456 33.22 -19.06 13.57
CA GLU A 456 33.79 -18.34 14.72
C GLU A 456 33.63 -19.15 16.02
N MET A 457 32.49 -19.82 16.25
CA MET A 457 32.28 -20.68 17.42
C MET A 457 33.16 -21.96 17.37
N GLU A 458 33.26 -22.59 16.19
CA GLU A 458 34.10 -23.77 15.97
C GLU A 458 35.58 -23.43 16.27
N ALA A 459 36.09 -22.29 15.77
CA ALA A 459 37.46 -21.82 16.04
C ALA A 459 37.69 -21.48 17.52
N GLN A 460 36.68 -20.91 18.22
CA GLN A 460 36.78 -20.68 19.66
C GLN A 460 36.86 -21.98 20.45
N GLN A 461 36.04 -22.98 20.13
CA GLN A 461 36.06 -24.28 20.76
C GLN A 461 37.41 -25.02 20.56
N GLU A 462 37.98 -24.97 19.36
CA GLU A 462 39.30 -25.54 19.07
C GLU A 462 40.39 -24.85 19.88
N SER A 463 40.36 -23.52 20.03
CA SER A 463 41.29 -22.75 20.86
C SER A 463 41.16 -23.10 22.35
N GLU A 464 39.95 -23.28 22.88
CA GLU A 464 39.74 -23.68 24.28
C GLU A 464 40.23 -25.11 24.55
N VAL A 465 40.00 -26.05 23.63
CA VAL A 465 40.49 -27.42 23.74
C VAL A 465 42.02 -27.48 23.65
N GLY A 466 42.63 -26.66 22.77
CA GLY A 466 44.09 -26.54 22.67
C GLY A 466 44.71 -26.03 23.97
N SER A 467 44.17 -24.97 24.55
CA SER A 467 44.65 -24.39 25.81
C SER A 467 44.46 -25.32 27.01
N ALA A 468 43.38 -26.14 27.03
CA ALA A 468 43.16 -27.13 28.09
C ALA A 468 44.14 -28.32 28.02
N ARG A 469 44.72 -28.65 26.85
CA ARG A 469 45.72 -29.67 26.68
C ARG A 469 47.16 -29.22 27.09
N GLU A 470 47.40 -27.91 27.09
CA GLU A 470 48.70 -27.34 27.49
C GLU A 470 48.82 -27.05 28.99
N MET A 471 47.78 -27.26 29.79
CA MET A 471 47.90 -27.13 31.24
C MET A 471 48.83 -28.24 31.79
N PRO A 472 49.94 -27.90 32.46
CA PRO A 472 50.82 -28.88 33.01
C PRO A 472 50.07 -29.70 34.07
N VAL A 473 50.28 -31.05 33.98
CA VAL A 473 49.72 -31.97 34.97
C VAL A 473 50.39 -31.59 36.31
N PRO A 474 49.60 -31.30 37.38
CA PRO A 474 50.26 -30.99 38.70
C PRO A 474 51.09 -32.13 39.10
N ALA A 475 52.40 -31.86 39.34
CA ALA A 475 53.30 -32.83 39.88
C ALA A 475 52.85 -33.26 41.30
N ILE A 476 52.39 -34.49 41.37
CA ILE A 476 52.02 -35.12 42.65
C ILE A 476 53.40 -35.35 43.38
N VAL A 477 53.67 -34.59 44.43
CA VAL A 477 54.76 -34.80 45.36
C VAL A 477 54.24 -35.60 46.53
#